data_790a41a621ff1b056afa3cafc6376e7c
#
_entry.id   790a41a621ff1b056afa3cafc6376e7c
#
_cell.length_a   1.000
_cell.length_b   1.000
_cell.length_c   1.000
_cell.angle_alpha   90.00
_cell.angle_beta   90.00
_cell.angle_gamma   90.00
#
_symmetry.space_group_name_H-M   'P 1'
#
loop_
_entity.id
_entity.type
_entity.pdbx_description
1 polymer ?
#
loop_
_entity_poly.entity_id
_entity_poly.type
_entity_poly.pdbx_seq_one_letter_code
_entity_poly.pdbx_strand_id
1 'polypeptide(L)'
;MAQRFLTLILLLCSTSAFAGLFDAPGRSNFIPADQAFVFDFQQNQHDLSLTWQVKEGYYLYRKQVSITPAQANVGALQLPAGEWHEDEFYGKSEIYRQRLSVPVTVNQADKGATLTVTYQGCADAGFCYPPETKVVPLSEVKATAAVTPVPSVEKTNDSADLPFSALCDAPRDKCAHFREINGTAAAFQ
;
A
#
# COMPACT_ATOMS: atom_id res chain seq x y z
N MET A 1 -44.68 -26.69 -54.59
CA MET A 1 -43.46 -26.89 -53.80
C MET A 1 -42.62 -25.64 -53.69
N ALA A 2 -42.46 -24.83 -54.72
CA ALA A 2 -41.69 -23.58 -54.69
C ALA A 2 -42.15 -22.56 -53.62
N GLN A 3 -43.45 -22.46 -53.41
CA GLN A 3 -44.05 -21.49 -52.46
C GLN A 3 -43.71 -21.83 -50.99
N ARG A 4 -43.58 -23.14 -50.67
CA ARG A 4 -43.20 -23.59 -49.32
C ARG A 4 -41.70 -23.38 -49.03
N PHE A 5 -40.84 -23.45 -50.03
CA PHE A 5 -39.43 -23.14 -49.91
C PHE A 5 -39.19 -21.63 -49.74
N LEU A 6 -39.97 -20.78 -50.42
CA LEU A 6 -39.87 -19.32 -50.28
C LEU A 6 -40.26 -18.84 -48.85
N THR A 7 -41.31 -19.44 -48.25
CA THR A 7 -41.69 -19.10 -46.88
C THR A 7 -40.71 -19.59 -45.85
N LEU A 8 -40.03 -20.73 -46.07
CA LEU A 8 -39.00 -21.24 -45.19
C LEU A 8 -37.74 -20.37 -45.18
N ILE A 9 -37.33 -19.87 -46.37
CA ILE A 9 -36.17 -18.94 -46.49
C ILE A 9 -36.50 -17.58 -45.86
N LEU A 10 -37.72 -17.09 -45.95
CA LEU A 10 -38.13 -15.84 -45.32
C LEU A 10 -38.12 -15.93 -43.79
N LEU A 11 -38.41 -17.11 -43.21
CA LEU A 11 -38.37 -17.35 -41.75
C LEU A 11 -36.98 -17.44 -41.18
N LEU A 12 -35.98 -17.89 -41.96
CA LEU A 12 -34.59 -18.01 -41.55
C LEU A 12 -33.82 -16.68 -41.56
N CYS A 13 -34.29 -15.66 -42.26
CA CYS A 13 -33.66 -14.34 -42.30
C CYS A 13 -34.04 -13.41 -41.13
N SER A 14 -34.94 -13.83 -40.22
CA SER A 14 -35.52 -12.94 -39.19
C SER A 14 -34.72 -12.93 -37.86
N THR A 15 -33.61 -13.66 -37.72
CA THR A 15 -32.93 -13.80 -36.44
C THR A 15 -31.62 -12.99 -36.28
N SER A 16 -31.33 -12.07 -37.20
CA SER A 16 -30.06 -11.34 -37.20
C SER A 16 -30.11 -9.93 -36.59
N ALA A 17 -31.19 -9.50 -35.92
CA ALA A 17 -31.37 -8.12 -35.52
C ALA A 17 -31.22 -7.85 -33.99
N PHE A 18 -30.61 -8.74 -33.20
CA PHE A 18 -30.48 -8.51 -31.76
C PHE A 18 -29.04 -8.32 -31.26
N ALA A 19 -28.05 -8.21 -32.13
CA ALA A 19 -26.64 -8.09 -31.73
C ALA A 19 -26.16 -6.66 -31.47
N GLY A 20 -27.01 -5.67 -31.46
CA GLY A 20 -26.59 -4.25 -31.39
C GLY A 20 -27.22 -3.41 -30.27
N LEU A 21 -28.01 -3.99 -29.35
CA LEU A 21 -28.78 -3.18 -28.40
C LEU A 21 -28.05 -3.00 -27.03
N PHE A 22 -26.87 -3.59 -26.85
CA PHE A 22 -26.09 -3.42 -25.64
C PHE A 22 -24.79 -2.62 -25.85
N ASP A 23 -24.60 -2.08 -27.05
CA ASP A 23 -23.57 -1.05 -27.23
C ASP A 23 -24.24 0.28 -26.82
N ALA A 24 -24.27 0.50 -25.49
CA ALA A 24 -24.74 1.75 -24.93
C ALA A 24 -23.90 2.88 -25.54
N PRO A 25 -24.52 3.94 -26.11
CA PRO A 25 -23.80 5.12 -26.57
C PRO A 25 -23.39 5.96 -25.36
N GLY A 26 -22.37 5.49 -24.68
CA GLY A 26 -21.70 6.08 -23.57
C GLY A 26 -20.32 5.50 -23.52
N ARG A 27 -19.52 5.71 -24.59
CA ARG A 27 -18.07 5.67 -24.39
C ARG A 27 -17.80 6.71 -23.33
N SER A 28 -17.63 6.24 -22.08
CA SER A 28 -17.16 7.09 -21.01
C SER A 28 -15.91 7.78 -21.55
N ASN A 29 -15.89 9.12 -21.54
CA ASN A 29 -14.70 9.91 -21.87
C ASN A 29 -13.53 9.60 -20.91
N PHE A 30 -13.69 8.55 -20.09
CA PHE A 30 -12.74 8.08 -19.10
C PHE A 30 -11.91 6.93 -19.68
N ILE A 31 -10.62 7.00 -19.47
CA ILE A 31 -9.70 5.94 -19.88
C ILE A 31 -9.91 4.69 -19.01
N PRO A 32 -9.52 3.49 -19.45
CA PRO A 32 -9.56 2.28 -18.63
C PRO A 32 -8.80 2.43 -17.31
N ALA A 33 -9.25 1.73 -16.26
CA ALA A 33 -8.68 1.83 -14.90
C ALA A 33 -7.18 1.52 -14.85
N ASP A 34 -6.72 0.54 -15.64
CA ASP A 34 -5.31 0.16 -15.76
C ASP A 34 -4.43 1.24 -16.41
N GLN A 35 -5.02 2.16 -17.16
CA GLN A 35 -4.37 3.33 -17.73
C GLN A 35 -4.47 4.56 -16.81
N ALA A 36 -5.53 4.67 -16.03
CA ALA A 36 -5.71 5.73 -15.05
C ALA A 36 -4.81 5.52 -13.82
N PHE A 37 -4.66 4.25 -13.42
CA PHE A 37 -3.91 3.81 -12.23
C PHE A 37 -2.94 2.70 -12.61
N VAL A 38 -1.82 3.07 -13.22
CA VAL A 38 -0.80 2.09 -13.63
C VAL A 38 -0.15 1.51 -12.38
N PHE A 39 -0.41 0.24 -12.11
CA PHE A 39 0.12 -0.49 -10.96
C PHE A 39 1.36 -1.29 -11.36
N ASP A 40 2.38 -1.24 -10.53
CA ASP A 40 3.60 -2.03 -10.66
C ASP A 40 4.11 -2.45 -9.27
N PHE A 41 4.92 -3.51 -9.22
CA PHE A 41 5.52 -3.99 -7.99
C PHE A 41 6.93 -4.52 -8.22
N GLN A 42 7.75 -4.44 -7.20
CA GLN A 42 9.10 -4.99 -7.21
C GLN A 42 9.39 -5.61 -5.85
N GLN A 43 9.82 -6.87 -5.84
CA GLN A 43 10.26 -7.55 -4.64
C GLN A 43 11.75 -7.83 -4.69
N ASN A 44 12.45 -7.50 -3.61
CA ASN A 44 13.84 -7.86 -3.35
C ASN A 44 13.89 -8.52 -1.97
N GLN A 45 13.87 -9.86 -1.94
CA GLN A 45 13.80 -10.65 -0.71
C GLN A 45 12.63 -10.21 0.19
N HIS A 46 12.93 -9.63 1.35
CA HIS A 46 11.94 -9.16 2.32
C HIS A 46 11.29 -7.81 1.94
N ASP A 47 11.89 -7.06 1.02
CA ASP A 47 11.42 -5.73 0.64
C ASP A 47 10.55 -5.80 -0.60
N LEU A 48 9.26 -5.56 -0.44
CA LEU A 48 8.29 -5.43 -1.52
C LEU A 48 7.90 -3.96 -1.65
N SER A 49 8.02 -3.42 -2.86
CA SER A 49 7.53 -2.08 -3.19
C SER A 49 6.32 -2.17 -4.10
N LEU A 50 5.20 -1.62 -3.69
CA LEU A 50 4.00 -1.45 -4.50
C LEU A 50 3.96 -0.02 -5.01
N THR A 51 3.75 0.18 -6.30
CA THR A 51 3.80 1.51 -6.92
C THR A 51 2.59 1.73 -7.80
N TRP A 52 1.99 2.92 -7.72
CA TRP A 52 0.98 3.39 -8.65
C TRP A 52 1.45 4.67 -9.31
N GLN A 53 1.27 4.74 -10.63
CA GLN A 53 1.32 5.98 -11.38
C GLN A 53 -0.12 6.39 -11.66
N VAL A 54 -0.57 7.43 -10.99
CA VAL A 54 -1.92 7.98 -11.15
C VAL A 54 -1.85 9.05 -12.24
N LYS A 55 -2.66 8.89 -13.27
CA LYS A 55 -2.72 9.85 -14.38
C LYS A 55 -3.29 11.19 -13.92
N GLU A 56 -2.84 12.26 -14.53
CA GLU A 56 -3.38 13.60 -14.29
C GLU A 56 -4.91 13.63 -14.51
N GLY A 57 -5.64 14.27 -13.59
CA GLY A 57 -7.09 14.29 -13.56
C GLY A 57 -7.72 13.07 -12.89
N TYR A 58 -6.91 12.21 -12.26
CA TYR A 58 -7.35 11.04 -11.49
C TYR A 58 -6.72 11.03 -10.11
N TYR A 59 -7.32 10.24 -9.20
CA TYR A 59 -6.81 10.06 -7.84
C TYR A 59 -7.22 8.71 -7.24
N LEU A 60 -6.41 8.22 -6.30
CA LEU A 60 -6.69 7.01 -5.50
C LEU A 60 -7.12 7.41 -4.09
N TYR A 61 -8.10 6.73 -3.53
CA TYR A 61 -8.46 6.92 -2.12
C TYR A 61 -7.54 6.14 -1.20
N ARG A 62 -6.94 6.83 -0.24
CA ARG A 62 -6.08 6.21 0.78
C ARG A 62 -6.77 5.07 1.52
N LYS A 63 -8.02 5.27 1.95
CA LYS A 63 -8.81 4.27 2.69
C LYS A 63 -9.21 3.05 1.87
N GLN A 64 -9.13 3.14 0.54
CA GLN A 64 -9.49 2.05 -0.36
C GLN A 64 -8.28 1.24 -0.81
N VAL A 65 -7.07 1.58 -0.35
CA VAL A 65 -5.87 0.77 -0.61
C VAL A 65 -5.72 -0.25 0.51
N SER A 66 -5.74 -1.52 0.16
CA SER A 66 -5.60 -2.63 1.10
C SER A 66 -4.81 -3.79 0.49
N ILE A 67 -4.27 -4.64 1.35
CA ILE A 67 -3.54 -5.85 0.96
C ILE A 67 -4.06 -7.05 1.74
N THR A 68 -4.09 -8.21 1.08
CA THR A 68 -4.46 -9.49 1.68
C THR A 68 -3.45 -10.54 1.26
N PRO A 69 -2.59 -11.04 2.16
CA PRO A 69 -1.64 -12.10 1.85
C PRO A 69 -2.31 -13.47 1.82
N ALA A 70 -1.81 -14.35 0.93
CA ALA A 70 -2.13 -15.76 0.90
C ALA A 70 -0.83 -16.58 0.93
N GLN A 71 -0.69 -17.51 1.86
CA GLN A 71 0.51 -18.30 2.11
C GLN A 71 1.76 -17.44 2.38
N ALA A 72 1.55 -16.27 2.95
CA ALA A 72 2.61 -15.33 3.33
C ALA A 72 2.26 -14.59 4.62
N ASN A 73 3.29 -14.14 5.32
CA ASN A 73 3.21 -13.18 6.41
C ASN A 73 3.88 -11.88 5.94
N VAL A 74 3.13 -10.79 5.96
CA VAL A 74 3.62 -9.47 5.57
C VAL A 74 3.41 -8.47 6.71
N GLY A 75 4.25 -7.46 6.75
CA GLY A 75 4.10 -6.35 7.69
C GLY A 75 2.82 -5.54 7.44
N ALA A 76 2.46 -4.71 8.39
CA ALA A 76 1.33 -3.81 8.25
C ALA A 76 1.56 -2.82 7.10
N LEU A 77 0.50 -2.57 6.31
CA LEU A 77 0.55 -1.61 5.21
C LEU A 77 0.71 -0.19 5.76
N GLN A 78 1.84 0.44 5.46
CA GLN A 78 2.16 1.79 5.88
C GLN A 78 1.92 2.77 4.73
N LEU A 79 0.71 3.31 4.67
CA LEU A 79 0.34 4.29 3.65
C LEU A 79 0.83 5.70 4.08
N PRO A 80 1.52 6.44 3.21
CA PRO A 80 1.91 7.82 3.50
C PRO A 80 0.68 8.71 3.70
N ALA A 81 0.87 9.89 4.26
CA ALA A 81 -0.19 10.90 4.31
C ALA A 81 -0.59 11.29 2.89
N GLY A 82 -1.89 11.38 2.63
CA GLY A 82 -2.45 11.87 1.38
C GLY A 82 -2.79 13.36 1.47
N GLU A 83 -3.24 13.92 0.37
CA GLU A 83 -3.86 15.24 0.35
C GLU A 83 -5.35 15.15 0.66
N TRP A 84 -5.93 16.15 1.31
CA TRP A 84 -7.35 16.22 1.58
C TRP A 84 -8.11 16.65 0.33
N HIS A 85 -9.12 15.87 -0.01
CA HIS A 85 -10.02 16.10 -1.13
C HIS A 85 -11.46 15.86 -0.68
N GLU A 86 -12.41 16.57 -1.26
CA GLU A 86 -13.84 16.40 -1.00
C GLU A 86 -14.57 16.17 -2.32
N ASP A 87 -15.33 15.08 -2.38
CA ASP A 87 -16.15 14.71 -3.52
C ASP A 87 -17.52 14.17 -3.09
N GLU A 88 -18.38 13.91 -4.06
CA GLU A 88 -19.74 13.40 -3.83
C GLU A 88 -19.81 11.92 -3.48
N PHE A 89 -18.71 11.14 -3.69
CA PHE A 89 -18.69 9.69 -3.50
C PHE A 89 -18.31 9.29 -2.09
N TYR A 90 -17.24 9.89 -1.55
CA TYR A 90 -16.70 9.58 -0.24
C TYR A 90 -16.58 10.79 0.69
N GLY A 91 -17.07 11.96 0.24
CA GLY A 91 -16.94 13.20 0.98
C GLY A 91 -15.48 13.58 1.21
N LYS A 92 -15.18 14.15 2.39
CA LYS A 92 -13.82 14.56 2.74
C LYS A 92 -12.94 13.36 3.03
N SER A 93 -11.99 13.08 2.16
CA SER A 93 -11.12 11.90 2.18
C SER A 93 -9.67 12.26 1.85
N GLU A 94 -8.72 11.45 2.33
CA GLU A 94 -7.34 11.54 1.88
C GLU A 94 -7.17 10.78 0.57
N ILE A 95 -6.52 11.40 -0.39
CA ILE A 95 -6.28 10.85 -1.72
C ILE A 95 -4.81 10.92 -2.13
N TYR A 96 -4.45 10.16 -3.16
CA TYR A 96 -3.14 10.22 -3.79
C TYR A 96 -3.28 10.60 -5.26
N ARG A 97 -2.49 11.58 -5.67
CA ARG A 97 -2.30 11.99 -7.06
C ARG A 97 -0.89 11.66 -7.54
N GLN A 98 -0.68 11.62 -8.85
CA GLN A 98 0.61 11.39 -9.49
C GLN A 98 1.22 10.03 -9.13
N ARG A 99 2.09 9.93 -8.14
CA ARG A 99 2.79 8.70 -7.77
C ARG A 99 2.57 8.34 -6.32
N LEU A 100 2.15 7.09 -6.10
CA LEU A 100 2.14 6.47 -4.78
C LEU A 100 3.16 5.33 -4.78
N SER A 101 4.05 5.28 -3.79
CA SER A 101 4.96 4.16 -3.55
C SER A 101 4.83 3.73 -2.10
N VAL A 102 4.56 2.44 -1.90
CA VAL A 102 4.29 1.86 -0.58
C VAL A 102 5.22 0.68 -0.34
N PRO A 103 6.16 0.80 0.60
CA PRO A 103 6.98 -0.31 1.02
C PRO A 103 6.15 -1.28 1.87
N VAL A 104 6.35 -2.58 1.64
CA VAL A 104 5.74 -3.67 2.41
C VAL A 104 6.84 -4.66 2.77
N THR A 105 6.99 -4.99 4.04
CA THR A 105 7.93 -6.02 4.48
C THR A 105 7.29 -7.39 4.35
N VAL A 106 7.93 -8.30 3.63
CA VAL A 106 7.56 -9.71 3.54
C VAL A 106 8.34 -10.48 4.60
N ASN A 107 7.70 -10.82 5.72
CA ASN A 107 8.35 -11.54 6.82
C ASN A 107 8.62 -13.00 6.45
N GLN A 108 7.66 -13.62 5.76
CA GLN A 108 7.71 -14.98 5.24
C GLN A 108 6.80 -15.09 4.01
N ALA A 109 7.22 -15.86 3.04
CA ALA A 109 6.38 -16.25 1.90
C ALA A 109 6.74 -17.67 1.47
N ASP A 110 5.76 -18.54 1.39
CA ASP A 110 5.92 -19.91 0.92
C ASP A 110 5.98 -19.95 -0.61
N LYS A 111 6.38 -21.07 -1.15
CA LYS A 111 6.35 -21.26 -2.62
C LYS A 111 4.93 -21.12 -3.17
N GLY A 112 4.74 -20.19 -4.09
CA GLY A 112 3.43 -19.89 -4.68
C GLY A 112 2.57 -18.92 -3.86
N ALA A 113 3.13 -18.31 -2.82
CA ALA A 113 2.47 -17.27 -2.07
C ALA A 113 2.10 -16.07 -2.94
N THR A 114 1.01 -15.40 -2.60
CA THR A 114 0.53 -14.22 -3.32
C THR A 114 0.10 -13.12 -2.36
N LEU A 115 0.11 -11.89 -2.86
CA LEU A 115 -0.45 -10.73 -2.19
C LEU A 115 -1.56 -10.15 -3.07
N THR A 116 -2.79 -10.18 -2.61
CA THR A 116 -3.89 -9.49 -3.27
C THR A 116 -3.89 -8.04 -2.85
N VAL A 117 -3.77 -7.14 -3.83
CA VAL A 117 -3.78 -5.70 -3.64
C VAL A 117 -5.08 -5.15 -4.18
N THR A 118 -5.86 -4.49 -3.35
CA THR A 118 -7.12 -3.85 -3.76
C THR A 118 -7.00 -2.35 -3.61
N TYR A 119 -7.48 -1.60 -4.58
CA TYR A 119 -7.49 -0.14 -4.56
C TYR A 119 -8.67 0.40 -5.36
N GLN A 120 -9.06 1.65 -5.09
CA GLN A 120 -10.11 2.33 -5.83
C GLN A 120 -9.73 3.79 -6.04
N GLY A 121 -10.11 4.31 -7.19
CA GLY A 121 -9.90 5.71 -7.53
C GLY A 121 -11.01 6.25 -8.43
N CYS A 122 -10.98 7.57 -8.60
CA CYS A 122 -11.93 8.31 -9.39
C CYS A 122 -11.24 9.30 -10.32
N ALA A 123 -11.98 9.82 -11.27
CA ALA A 123 -11.62 10.96 -12.10
C ALA A 123 -12.19 12.25 -11.50
N ASP A 124 -11.44 13.35 -11.56
CA ASP A 124 -11.91 14.69 -11.16
C ASP A 124 -13.18 15.11 -11.89
N ALA A 125 -13.39 14.56 -13.08
CA ALA A 125 -14.57 14.80 -13.89
C ALA A 125 -15.84 14.07 -13.40
N GLY A 126 -15.81 13.50 -12.17
CA GLY A 126 -17.00 12.93 -11.52
C GLY A 126 -17.30 11.49 -11.92
N PHE A 127 -16.30 10.67 -12.16
CA PHE A 127 -16.47 9.24 -12.42
C PHE A 127 -15.60 8.39 -11.49
N CYS A 128 -16.22 7.47 -10.73
CA CYS A 128 -15.50 6.53 -9.89
C CYS A 128 -15.47 5.14 -10.52
N TYR A 129 -14.27 4.56 -10.55
CA TYR A 129 -14.06 3.19 -10.97
C TYR A 129 -14.54 2.22 -9.89
N PRO A 130 -14.99 1.02 -10.25
CA PRO A 130 -15.14 -0.04 -9.28
C PRO A 130 -13.78 -0.38 -8.64
N PRO A 131 -13.76 -0.99 -7.45
CA PRO A 131 -12.52 -1.44 -6.84
C PRO A 131 -11.73 -2.37 -7.77
N GLU A 132 -10.46 -2.03 -8.01
CA GLU A 132 -9.53 -2.84 -8.77
C GLU A 132 -8.79 -3.80 -7.85
N THR A 133 -8.54 -5.01 -8.35
CA THR A 133 -7.80 -6.04 -7.62
C THR A 133 -6.65 -6.57 -8.47
N LYS A 134 -5.44 -6.57 -7.91
CA LYS A 134 -4.23 -7.11 -8.55
C LYS A 134 -3.66 -8.22 -7.66
N VAL A 135 -3.27 -9.33 -8.28
CA VAL A 135 -2.60 -10.43 -7.59
C VAL A 135 -1.11 -10.34 -7.87
N VAL A 136 -0.33 -10.10 -6.82
CA VAL A 136 1.13 -10.00 -6.85
C VAL A 136 1.71 -11.35 -6.45
N PRO A 137 2.41 -12.08 -7.32
CA PRO A 137 3.14 -13.27 -6.93
C PRO A 137 4.32 -12.89 -6.05
N LEU A 138 4.47 -13.58 -4.91
CA LEU A 138 5.58 -13.36 -4.01
C LEU A 138 6.70 -14.38 -4.26
N SER A 139 7.93 -13.91 -4.23
CA SER A 139 9.11 -14.76 -4.18
C SER A 139 9.17 -15.43 -2.80
N GLU A 140 9.64 -16.68 -2.76
CA GLU A 140 9.83 -17.42 -1.51
C GLU A 140 10.77 -16.67 -0.57
N VAL A 141 10.32 -16.45 0.65
CA VAL A 141 11.09 -15.79 1.72
C VAL A 141 10.98 -16.65 2.98
N LYS A 142 12.10 -17.16 3.47
CA LYS A 142 12.14 -17.88 4.72
C LYS A 142 12.00 -16.89 5.88
N ALA A 143 11.21 -17.27 6.90
CA ALA A 143 11.12 -16.48 8.11
C ALA A 143 12.53 -16.28 8.66
N THR A 144 12.95 -15.04 8.79
CA THR A 144 14.11 -14.71 9.60
C THR A 144 13.75 -15.15 11.00
N ALA A 145 14.54 -16.07 11.60
CA ALA A 145 14.33 -16.49 12.97
C ALA A 145 14.17 -15.21 13.80
N ALA A 146 13.02 -15.10 14.48
CA ALA A 146 12.70 -13.94 15.30
C ALA A 146 13.95 -13.66 16.16
N VAL A 147 14.52 -12.48 16.01
CA VAL A 147 15.47 -11.97 16.97
C VAL A 147 14.70 -12.05 18.27
N THR A 148 15.03 -13.02 19.09
CA THR A 148 14.47 -13.17 20.43
C THR A 148 14.55 -11.78 21.04
N PRO A 149 13.44 -11.16 21.49
CA PRO A 149 13.55 -9.85 22.12
C PRO A 149 14.57 -10.05 23.22
N VAL A 150 15.67 -9.30 23.16
CA VAL A 150 16.65 -9.22 24.22
C VAL A 150 15.79 -8.94 25.45
N PRO A 151 15.79 -9.81 26.48
CA PRO A 151 14.98 -9.55 27.65
C PRO A 151 15.35 -8.14 28.10
N SER A 152 14.36 -7.25 28.11
CA SER A 152 14.48 -5.95 28.73
C SER A 152 15.12 -6.21 30.07
N VAL A 153 16.31 -5.67 30.26
CA VAL A 153 16.94 -5.68 31.57
C VAL A 153 15.94 -4.98 32.46
N GLU A 154 15.19 -5.79 33.17
CA GLU A 154 14.31 -5.36 34.24
C GLU A 154 15.21 -4.51 35.14
N LYS A 155 14.94 -3.21 35.19
CA LYS A 155 15.51 -2.34 36.21
C LYS A 155 15.00 -2.86 37.53
N THR A 156 15.75 -3.80 38.12
CA THR A 156 15.71 -4.00 39.57
C THR A 156 16.13 -2.68 40.17
N ASN A 157 15.15 -1.95 40.71
CA ASN A 157 15.34 -0.90 41.67
C ASN A 157 15.88 -1.54 42.97
N ASP A 158 17.14 -1.93 42.96
CA ASP A 158 17.86 -2.10 44.18
C ASP A 158 18.64 -0.79 44.42
N SER A 159 18.06 0.01 45.28
CA SER A 159 18.71 1.13 45.93
C SER A 159 19.87 0.59 46.76
N ALA A 160 21.01 0.35 46.15
CA ALA A 160 22.27 0.30 46.83
C ALA A 160 22.97 1.63 46.59
N ASP A 161 22.83 2.49 47.57
CA ASP A 161 23.54 3.72 47.80
C ASP A 161 25.05 3.47 47.74
N LEU A 162 25.63 3.62 46.54
CA LEU A 162 27.08 3.67 46.38
C LEU A 162 27.46 5.16 46.42
N PRO A 163 28.23 5.58 47.48
CA PRO A 163 28.61 6.98 47.60
C PRO A 163 29.47 7.36 46.38
N PHE A 164 29.11 8.48 45.77
CA PHE A 164 29.70 9.12 44.57
C PHE A 164 31.25 9.31 44.69
N SER A 165 31.84 9.09 45.86
CA SER A 165 33.24 9.21 46.12
C SER A 165 34.10 8.02 45.66
N ALA A 166 33.50 6.90 45.27
CA ALA A 166 34.27 5.71 44.86
C ALA A 166 34.60 5.66 43.34
N LEU A 167 34.11 6.62 42.56
CA LEU A 167 34.30 6.63 41.10
C LEU A 167 35.43 7.54 40.62
N CYS A 168 36.15 8.22 41.50
CA CYS A 168 37.20 9.19 41.18
C CYS A 168 38.59 8.79 41.63
N ASP A 169 38.90 7.50 41.69
CA ASP A 169 40.25 7.04 41.98
C ASP A 169 41.11 6.76 40.71
N ALA A 170 40.73 7.41 39.59
CA ALA A 170 41.53 7.44 38.37
C ALA A 170 42.35 8.74 38.27
N PRO A 171 43.54 8.70 37.67
CA PRO A 171 44.43 9.86 37.58
C PRO A 171 43.74 11.05 36.97
N ARG A 172 43.98 12.24 37.49
CA ARG A 172 43.32 13.53 37.30
C ARG A 172 43.16 14.02 35.84
N ASP A 173 43.81 13.39 34.92
CA ASP A 173 43.82 13.78 33.49
C ASP A 173 42.60 13.28 32.68
N LYS A 174 41.83 12.32 33.24
CA LYS A 174 40.62 11.82 32.57
C LYS A 174 39.29 12.46 33.02
N CYS A 175 39.31 13.19 34.12
CA CYS A 175 38.10 13.84 34.65
C CYS A 175 37.80 15.22 34.01
N ALA A 176 38.75 15.81 33.31
CA ALA A 176 38.58 17.13 32.70
C ALA A 176 37.67 17.11 31.45
N HIS A 177 37.62 15.99 30.74
CA HIS A 177 36.87 15.91 29.48
C HIS A 177 35.36 15.67 29.68
N PHE A 178 34.91 15.25 30.86
CA PHE A 178 33.49 15.02 31.15
C PHE A 178 32.73 16.29 31.60
N ARG A 179 33.45 17.37 31.89
CA ARG A 179 32.85 18.63 32.34
C ARG A 179 32.40 19.54 31.22
N GLU A 180 32.90 19.33 30.01
CA GLU A 180 32.60 20.17 28.85
C GLU A 180 31.30 19.77 28.12
N ILE A 181 30.83 18.53 28.31
CA ILE A 181 29.62 18.05 27.60
C ILE A 181 28.31 18.29 28.38
N ASN A 182 28.37 18.60 29.65
CA ASN A 182 27.18 18.83 30.49
C ASN A 182 26.98 20.30 30.91
N GLY A 183 27.73 21.24 30.32
CA GLY A 183 27.72 22.66 30.70
C GLY A 183 26.77 23.58 29.90
N THR A 184 25.93 23.05 28.98
CA THR A 184 25.07 23.90 28.12
C THR A 184 23.60 23.50 28.18
N ALA A 185 23.07 23.22 29.34
CA ALA A 185 21.63 23.02 29.50
C ALA A 185 21.06 23.84 30.69
N ALA A 186 21.34 25.16 30.72
CA ALA A 186 20.65 26.08 31.62
C ALA A 186 20.75 27.51 31.09
N ALA A 187 19.96 27.87 30.09
CA ALA A 187 19.50 29.26 29.83
C ALA A 187 18.49 29.24 28.67
N PHE A 188 17.23 28.97 28.96
CA PHE A 188 16.09 29.57 28.27
C PHE A 188 14.93 29.67 29.29
N GLN A 189 14.82 30.86 29.82
CA GLN A 189 13.55 31.36 30.37
C GLN A 189 12.74 31.95 29.22
#